data_4410accd3a679bf51c8263288865f8a5
#
_entry.id   4410accd3a679bf51c8263288865f8a5
#
_cell.length_a   1.000
_cell.length_b   1.000
_cell.length_c   1.000
_cell.angle_alpha   90.00
_cell.angle_beta   90.00
_cell.angle_gamma   90.00
#
_symmetry.space_group_name_H-M   'P 1'
#
loop_
_entity.id
_entity.type
_entity.pdbx_description
1 polymer ?
#
loop_
_entity_poly.entity_id
_entity_poly.type
_entity_poly.pdbx_seq_one_letter_code
_entity_poly.pdbx_strand_id
1 'polypeptide(L)'
;QLTNLEKIPLAIIPVSGPKMKRIPDNLQGVTWIVVNADESKTRYGEHTLAELATLWQKDGVENIVITKGTKCGVFADATGVVKTFTPIKAEQVCDVTGAGDSFSSGVLYGALKGASLEESIGYGLTNSYYTVQAIETVRKDLNAKSFEKEYQQLKERGLS
;
A
#
# COMPACT_ATOMS: atom_id res chain seq x y z
N GLN A 1 11.95 4.71 -18.72
CA GLN A 1 11.68 5.05 -20.15
C GLN A 1 10.98 3.90 -20.88
N LEU A 2 11.43 2.65 -20.73
CA LEU A 2 10.80 1.48 -21.36
C LEU A 2 9.33 1.29 -20.92
N THR A 3 9.03 1.47 -19.64
CA THR A 3 7.66 1.32 -19.10
C THR A 3 6.65 2.25 -19.77
N ASN A 4 7.05 3.48 -20.10
CA ASN A 4 6.17 4.44 -20.78
C ASN A 4 5.91 4.06 -22.25
N LEU A 5 6.87 3.46 -22.93
CA LEU A 5 6.72 2.99 -24.30
C LEU A 5 5.78 1.78 -24.37
N GLU A 6 5.94 0.84 -23.44
CA GLU A 6 5.19 -0.42 -23.38
C GLU A 6 3.89 -0.32 -22.59
N LYS A 7 3.61 0.83 -21.95
CA LYS A 7 2.48 1.03 -21.00
C LYS A 7 2.45 -0.01 -19.87
N ILE A 8 3.63 -0.48 -19.44
CA ILE A 8 3.77 -1.43 -18.36
C ILE A 8 3.60 -0.70 -17.03
N PRO A 9 2.65 -1.11 -16.15
CA PRO A 9 2.49 -0.50 -14.83
C PRO A 9 3.77 -0.60 -14.01
N LEU A 10 4.22 0.52 -13.43
CA LEU A 10 5.36 0.57 -12.54
C LEU A 10 4.92 0.86 -11.12
N ALA A 11 5.26 -0.04 -10.19
CA ALA A 11 5.03 0.16 -8.77
C ALA A 11 6.36 0.37 -8.03
N ILE A 12 6.38 1.34 -7.11
CA ILE A 12 7.53 1.63 -6.24
C ILE A 12 7.13 1.34 -4.79
N ILE A 13 7.93 0.49 -4.13
CA ILE A 13 7.84 0.19 -2.69
C ILE A 13 9.24 0.39 -2.10
N PRO A 14 9.52 1.52 -1.42
CA PRO A 14 10.88 1.87 -1.00
C PRO A 14 11.49 0.98 0.06
N VAL A 15 10.69 0.37 0.92
CA VAL A 15 11.02 -0.52 2.04
C VAL A 15 11.94 0.07 3.11
N SER A 16 12.45 1.28 2.96
CA SER A 16 13.22 1.98 4.02
C SER A 16 13.50 3.45 3.68
N GLY A 17 13.61 4.29 4.71
CA GLY A 17 13.94 5.72 4.57
C GLY A 17 15.24 5.99 3.78
N PRO A 18 16.38 5.32 4.04
CA PRO A 18 17.61 5.55 3.26
C PRO A 18 17.45 5.29 1.75
N LYS A 19 16.59 4.37 1.35
CA LYS A 19 16.32 4.08 -0.08
C LYS A 19 15.49 5.16 -0.75
N MET A 20 14.76 5.99 0.02
CA MET A 20 14.01 7.13 -0.51
C MET A 20 14.88 8.09 -1.30
N LYS A 21 16.15 8.28 -0.90
CA LYS A 21 17.12 9.14 -1.60
C LYS A 21 17.49 8.66 -3.01
N ARG A 22 17.13 7.42 -3.36
CA ARG A 22 17.41 6.84 -4.69
C ARG A 22 16.22 7.00 -5.65
N ILE A 23 15.07 7.43 -5.14
CA ILE A 23 13.89 7.68 -5.97
C ILE A 23 14.11 9.00 -6.71
N PRO A 24 14.01 9.04 -8.04
CA PRO A 24 14.18 10.27 -8.80
C PRO A 24 13.09 11.31 -8.49
N ASP A 25 13.34 12.58 -8.80
CA ASP A 25 12.36 13.64 -8.53
C ASP A 25 11.18 13.60 -9.51
N ASN A 26 11.42 13.22 -10.77
CA ASN A 26 10.36 13.05 -11.75
C ASN A 26 9.89 11.60 -11.77
N LEU A 27 8.61 11.41 -11.40
CA LEU A 27 7.95 10.10 -11.31
C LEU A 27 6.84 9.93 -12.37
N GLN A 28 6.88 10.70 -13.45
CA GLN A 28 5.97 10.54 -14.57
C GLN A 28 6.02 9.11 -15.12
N GLY A 29 4.85 8.45 -15.19
CA GLY A 29 4.73 7.06 -15.59
C GLY A 29 4.87 6.04 -14.46
N VAL A 30 5.04 6.49 -13.21
CA VAL A 30 4.88 5.62 -12.04
C VAL A 30 3.40 5.46 -11.75
N THR A 31 2.90 4.23 -11.89
CA THR A 31 1.48 3.93 -11.69
C THR A 31 1.13 3.83 -10.22
N TRP A 32 2.02 3.26 -9.40
CA TRP A 32 1.75 3.03 -7.99
C TRP A 32 2.95 3.39 -7.10
N ILE A 33 2.66 4.01 -5.96
CA ILE A 33 3.59 4.07 -4.84
C ILE A 33 2.90 3.62 -3.56
N VAL A 34 3.53 2.71 -2.82
CA VAL A 34 3.09 2.29 -1.48
C VAL A 34 4.23 2.56 -0.52
N VAL A 35 4.01 3.50 0.40
CA VAL A 35 5.03 4.02 1.34
C VAL A 35 4.43 4.15 2.74
N ASN A 36 5.29 4.27 3.74
CA ASN A 36 4.85 4.71 5.05
C ASN A 36 5.04 6.24 5.24
N ALA A 37 4.44 6.77 6.31
CA ALA A 37 4.51 8.20 6.62
C ALA A 37 5.95 8.70 6.82
N ASP A 38 6.81 7.90 7.48
CA ASP A 38 8.19 8.31 7.79
C ASP A 38 9.07 8.30 6.52
N GLU A 39 8.84 7.36 5.63
CA GLU A 39 9.45 7.35 4.30
C GLU A 39 9.06 8.58 3.50
N SER A 40 7.77 8.92 3.43
CA SER A 40 7.31 10.13 2.75
C SER A 40 7.89 11.39 3.36
N LYS A 41 7.96 11.49 4.69
CA LYS A 41 8.61 12.61 5.38
C LYS A 41 10.12 12.69 5.14
N THR A 42 10.78 11.58 4.96
CA THR A 42 12.21 11.55 4.59
C THR A 42 12.45 12.26 3.26
N ARG A 43 11.49 12.20 2.33
CA ARG A 43 11.58 12.87 1.03
C ARG A 43 11.14 14.33 1.07
N TYR A 44 10.00 14.61 1.70
CA TYR A 44 9.32 15.90 1.59
C TYR A 44 9.36 16.75 2.86
N GLY A 45 9.87 16.23 3.97
CA GLY A 45 9.82 16.91 5.27
C GLY A 45 8.51 16.65 6.02
N GLU A 46 8.31 17.42 7.10
CA GLU A 46 7.16 17.28 7.99
C GLU A 46 5.90 17.90 7.35
N HIS A 47 4.98 17.03 6.96
CA HIS A 47 3.68 17.36 6.37
C HIS A 47 2.60 16.43 6.91
N THR A 48 1.34 16.82 6.77
CA THR A 48 0.19 15.93 6.99
C THR A 48 0.16 14.82 5.92
N LEU A 49 -0.51 13.70 6.20
CA LEU A 49 -0.61 12.61 5.22
C LEU A 49 -1.26 13.06 3.90
N ALA A 50 -2.25 13.96 3.97
CA ALA A 50 -2.92 14.49 2.78
C ALA A 50 -1.99 15.36 1.94
N GLU A 51 -1.17 16.22 2.58
CA GLU A 51 -0.15 17.01 1.89
C GLU A 51 0.92 16.12 1.26
N LEU A 52 1.37 15.08 1.97
CA LEU A 52 2.33 14.11 1.44
C LEU A 52 1.76 13.40 0.20
N ALA A 53 0.50 12.98 0.21
CA ALA A 53 -0.13 12.37 -0.96
C ALA A 53 -0.17 13.35 -2.15
N THR A 54 -0.49 14.62 -1.90
CA THR A 54 -0.48 15.67 -2.94
C THR A 54 0.91 15.91 -3.52
N LEU A 55 1.97 15.84 -2.69
CA LEU A 55 3.35 15.99 -3.15
C LEU A 55 3.78 14.83 -4.05
N TRP A 56 3.42 13.60 -3.71
CA TRP A 56 3.65 12.44 -4.59
C TRP A 56 2.94 12.57 -5.94
N GLN A 57 1.71 13.10 -5.96
CA GLN A 57 0.98 13.37 -7.21
C GLN A 57 1.68 14.44 -8.05
N LYS A 58 2.18 15.52 -7.44
CA LYS A 58 2.92 16.56 -8.15
C LYS A 58 4.19 16.03 -8.80
N ASP A 59 4.86 15.04 -8.20
CA ASP A 59 6.02 14.38 -8.77
C ASP A 59 5.64 13.45 -9.94
N GLY A 60 4.35 13.14 -10.14
CA GLY A 60 3.83 12.41 -11.29
C GLY A 60 3.31 11.00 -11.01
N VAL A 61 3.15 10.60 -9.75
CA VAL A 61 2.58 9.28 -9.38
C VAL A 61 1.06 9.29 -9.56
N GLU A 62 0.51 8.23 -10.16
CA GLU A 62 -0.94 8.10 -10.41
C GLU A 62 -1.71 7.64 -9.18
N ASN A 63 -1.26 6.56 -8.52
CA ASN A 63 -1.91 5.98 -7.35
C ASN A 63 -0.98 5.98 -6.15
N ILE A 64 -1.38 6.65 -5.09
CA ILE A 64 -0.59 6.84 -3.88
C ILE A 64 -1.27 6.15 -2.70
N VAL A 65 -0.51 5.38 -1.93
CA VAL A 65 -0.94 4.79 -0.66
C VAL A 65 0.09 5.09 0.40
N ILE A 66 -0.31 5.76 1.47
CA ILE A 66 0.57 6.11 2.60
C ILE A 66 0.03 5.48 3.87
N THR A 67 0.79 4.53 4.43
CA THR A 67 0.47 3.87 5.69
C THR A 67 1.05 4.63 6.89
N LYS A 68 0.46 4.43 8.09
CA LYS A 68 0.97 5.01 9.35
C LYS A 68 0.88 4.00 10.51
N GLY A 69 1.49 2.85 10.34
CA GLY A 69 1.44 1.77 11.32
C GLY A 69 0.00 1.34 11.60
N THR A 70 -0.41 1.37 12.87
CA THR A 70 -1.79 1.03 13.31
C THR A 70 -2.77 2.19 13.23
N LYS A 71 -2.34 3.37 12.77
CA LYS A 71 -3.18 4.57 12.60
C LYS A 71 -3.75 4.63 11.20
N CYS A 72 -4.76 5.49 11.01
CA CYS A 72 -5.33 5.73 9.67
C CYS A 72 -4.25 6.13 8.67
N GLY A 73 -4.25 5.48 7.51
CA GLY A 73 -3.50 5.86 6.34
C GLY A 73 -4.33 6.69 5.37
N VAL A 74 -3.71 7.11 4.28
CA VAL A 74 -4.38 7.82 3.19
C VAL A 74 -4.05 7.19 1.85
N PHE A 75 -4.94 7.41 0.88
CA PHE A 75 -4.71 7.07 -0.50
C PHE A 75 -5.30 8.13 -1.43
N ALA A 76 -4.74 8.23 -2.61
CA ALA A 76 -5.23 9.11 -3.66
C ALA A 76 -4.97 8.47 -5.02
N ASP A 77 -5.90 8.68 -5.95
CA ASP A 77 -5.76 8.32 -7.35
C ASP A 77 -5.48 9.57 -8.21
N ALA A 78 -5.43 9.38 -9.52
CA ALA A 78 -5.17 10.46 -10.47
C ALA A 78 -6.21 11.60 -10.44
N THR A 79 -7.36 11.43 -9.78
CA THR A 79 -8.37 12.52 -9.61
C THR A 79 -7.92 13.55 -8.57
N GLY A 80 -6.93 13.25 -7.75
CA GLY A 80 -6.43 14.13 -6.71
C GLY A 80 -7.23 14.11 -5.40
N VAL A 81 -8.29 13.32 -5.32
CA VAL A 81 -9.10 13.19 -4.11
C VAL A 81 -8.38 12.28 -3.12
N VAL A 82 -7.98 12.86 -1.97
CA VAL A 82 -7.36 12.11 -0.88
C VAL A 82 -8.44 11.52 0.02
N LYS A 83 -8.42 10.20 0.17
CA LYS A 83 -9.28 9.45 1.08
C LYS A 83 -8.48 8.82 2.21
N THR A 84 -9.14 8.41 3.27
CA THR A 84 -8.53 7.71 4.41
C THR A 84 -8.94 6.26 4.43
N PHE A 85 -8.08 5.41 5.00
CA PHE A 85 -8.41 4.03 5.37
C PHE A 85 -7.90 3.73 6.77
N THR A 86 -8.55 2.79 7.44
CA THR A 86 -8.17 2.38 8.80
C THR A 86 -7.66 0.94 8.78
N PRO A 87 -6.47 0.66 9.35
CA PRO A 87 -5.99 -0.71 9.50
C PRO A 87 -6.97 -1.56 10.31
N ILE A 88 -7.15 -2.81 9.89
CA ILE A 88 -7.98 -3.78 10.61
C ILE A 88 -7.23 -4.16 11.89
N LYS A 89 -7.90 -4.00 13.04
CA LYS A 89 -7.33 -4.39 14.33
C LYS A 89 -7.35 -5.92 14.45
N ALA A 90 -6.16 -6.51 14.51
CA ALA A 90 -6.02 -7.95 14.74
C ALA A 90 -6.45 -8.33 16.16
N GLU A 91 -7.13 -9.46 16.31
CA GLU A 91 -7.56 -10.00 17.61
C GLU A 91 -6.35 -10.47 18.44
N GLN A 92 -5.38 -11.07 17.78
CA GLN A 92 -4.10 -11.47 18.36
C GLN A 92 -2.98 -10.99 17.44
N VAL A 93 -1.92 -10.45 18.02
CA VAL A 93 -0.72 -10.04 17.29
C VAL A 93 0.43 -10.90 17.77
N CYS A 94 0.94 -11.75 16.89
CA CYS A 94 2.11 -12.59 17.16
C CYS A 94 3.41 -11.84 16.83
N ASP A 95 3.46 -11.21 15.64
CA ASP A 95 4.60 -10.43 15.19
C ASP A 95 4.12 -9.35 14.20
N VAL A 96 4.68 -8.16 14.30
CA VAL A 96 4.41 -7.05 13.39
C VAL A 96 5.40 -6.99 12.22
N THR A 97 6.44 -7.81 12.26
CA THR A 97 7.46 -7.88 11.20
C THR A 97 6.81 -8.32 9.90
N GLY A 98 7.10 -7.61 8.82
CA GLY A 98 6.53 -7.90 7.50
C GLY A 98 5.10 -7.41 7.27
N ALA A 99 4.43 -6.79 8.26
CA ALA A 99 3.08 -6.24 8.08
C ALA A 99 2.98 -5.23 6.93
N GLY A 100 3.99 -4.35 6.81
CA GLY A 100 4.07 -3.37 5.72
C GLY A 100 4.30 -4.03 4.35
N ASP A 101 5.18 -5.02 4.28
CA ASP A 101 5.46 -5.76 3.05
C ASP A 101 4.23 -6.57 2.62
N SER A 102 3.55 -7.21 3.57
CA SER A 102 2.31 -7.94 3.32
C SER A 102 1.19 -7.00 2.86
N PHE A 103 1.05 -5.83 3.48
CA PHE A 103 0.11 -4.82 3.03
C PHE A 103 0.40 -4.42 1.58
N SER A 104 1.64 -4.05 1.28
CA SER A 104 2.03 -3.61 -0.06
C SER A 104 1.82 -4.70 -1.12
N SER A 105 2.16 -5.96 -0.80
CA SER A 105 1.93 -7.09 -1.72
C SER A 105 0.45 -7.36 -1.96
N GLY A 106 -0.40 -7.21 -0.94
CA GLY A 106 -1.85 -7.31 -1.09
C GLY A 106 -2.43 -6.20 -1.96
N VAL A 107 -1.98 -4.95 -1.79
CA VAL A 107 -2.36 -3.82 -2.67
C VAL A 107 -1.99 -4.12 -4.12
N LEU A 108 -0.76 -4.57 -4.38
CA LEU A 108 -0.33 -4.91 -5.74
C LEU A 108 -1.08 -6.10 -6.32
N TYR A 109 -1.44 -7.09 -5.51
CA TYR A 109 -2.29 -8.20 -5.96
C TYR A 109 -3.65 -7.70 -6.47
N GLY A 110 -4.33 -6.82 -5.72
CA GLY A 110 -5.58 -6.19 -6.16
C GLY A 110 -5.39 -5.40 -7.45
N ALA A 111 -4.35 -4.58 -7.54
CA ALA A 111 -4.03 -3.79 -8.73
C ALA A 111 -3.81 -4.67 -9.98
N LEU A 112 -3.07 -5.78 -9.85
CA LEU A 112 -2.83 -6.74 -10.94
C LEU A 112 -4.10 -7.46 -11.40
N LYS A 113 -5.09 -7.62 -10.51
CA LYS A 113 -6.42 -8.15 -10.86
C LYS A 113 -7.30 -7.12 -11.56
N GLY A 114 -6.90 -5.87 -11.67
CA GLY A 114 -7.71 -4.77 -12.19
C GLY A 114 -8.77 -4.26 -11.19
N ALA A 115 -8.59 -4.54 -9.90
CA ALA A 115 -9.43 -3.98 -8.84
C ALA A 115 -9.25 -2.44 -8.74
N SER A 116 -10.27 -1.75 -8.23
CA SER A 116 -10.15 -0.32 -7.91
C SER A 116 -9.05 -0.08 -6.86
N LEU A 117 -8.58 1.17 -6.73
CA LEU A 117 -7.61 1.54 -5.70
C LEU A 117 -8.12 1.19 -4.28
N GLU A 118 -9.39 1.46 -4.00
CA GLU A 118 -10.03 1.19 -2.72
C GLU A 118 -10.11 -0.33 -2.42
N GLU A 119 -10.49 -1.14 -3.41
CA GLU A 119 -10.49 -2.60 -3.29
C GLU A 119 -9.06 -3.17 -3.15
N SER A 120 -8.09 -2.60 -3.86
CA SER A 120 -6.68 -2.97 -3.73
C SER A 120 -6.16 -2.72 -2.31
N ILE A 121 -6.56 -1.63 -1.66
CA ILE A 121 -6.27 -1.38 -0.25
C ILE A 121 -6.94 -2.43 0.63
N GLY A 122 -8.17 -2.83 0.35
CA GLY A 122 -8.85 -3.92 1.06
C GLY A 122 -8.06 -5.24 1.01
N TYR A 123 -7.49 -5.60 -0.14
CA TYR A 123 -6.55 -6.73 -0.24
C TYR A 123 -5.29 -6.53 0.61
N GLY A 124 -4.73 -5.33 0.63
CA GLY A 124 -3.58 -4.98 1.48
C GLY A 124 -3.89 -5.14 2.96
N LEU A 125 -5.02 -4.60 3.42
CA LEU A 125 -5.50 -4.72 4.79
C LEU A 125 -5.71 -6.19 5.19
N THR A 126 -6.31 -6.99 4.30
CA THR A 126 -6.53 -8.42 4.51
C THR A 126 -5.20 -9.16 4.71
N ASN A 127 -4.25 -8.95 3.80
CA ASN A 127 -2.97 -9.66 3.89
C ASN A 127 -2.19 -9.27 5.15
N SER A 128 -2.16 -7.99 5.49
CA SER A 128 -1.52 -7.50 6.71
C SER A 128 -2.20 -8.06 7.97
N TYR A 129 -3.54 -8.07 8.01
CA TYR A 129 -4.32 -8.60 9.14
C TYR A 129 -3.97 -10.06 9.46
N TYR A 130 -3.92 -10.92 8.46
CA TYR A 130 -3.57 -12.34 8.69
C TYR A 130 -2.08 -12.55 8.94
N THR A 131 -1.21 -11.71 8.35
CA THR A 131 0.24 -11.82 8.56
C THR A 131 0.63 -11.53 10.00
N VAL A 132 0.08 -10.49 10.64
CA VAL A 132 0.43 -10.16 12.03
C VAL A 132 -0.08 -11.18 13.05
N GLN A 133 -1.00 -12.05 12.66
CA GLN A 133 -1.51 -13.15 13.48
C GLN A 133 -0.75 -14.46 13.24
N ALA A 134 0.05 -14.55 12.19
CA ALA A 134 0.90 -15.71 11.93
C ALA A 134 2.17 -15.67 12.76
N ILE A 135 2.67 -16.85 13.13
CA ILE A 135 3.96 -16.98 13.84
C ILE A 135 5.13 -16.68 12.88
N GLU A 136 4.95 -16.96 11.58
CA GLU A 136 5.97 -16.75 10.55
C GLU A 136 5.66 -15.49 9.74
N THR A 137 6.68 -14.72 9.44
CA THR A 137 6.60 -13.48 8.64
C THR A 137 6.03 -13.73 7.22
N VAL A 138 6.25 -14.93 6.69
CA VAL A 138 5.71 -15.37 5.40
C VAL A 138 4.78 -16.55 5.63
N ARG A 139 3.52 -16.37 5.27
CA ARG A 139 2.49 -17.41 5.40
C ARG A 139 2.70 -18.52 4.38
N LYS A 140 2.93 -19.76 4.84
CA LYS A 140 3.15 -20.94 3.98
C LYS A 140 1.90 -21.43 3.28
N ASP A 141 0.72 -21.17 3.85
CA ASP A 141 -0.59 -21.59 3.35
C ASP A 141 -1.21 -20.60 2.36
N LEU A 142 -0.55 -19.46 2.13
CA LEU A 142 -1.05 -18.39 1.27
C LEU A 142 -1.04 -18.82 -0.20
N ASN A 143 -2.24 -18.84 -0.79
CA ASN A 143 -2.45 -19.01 -2.21
C ASN A 143 -3.63 -18.13 -2.68
N ALA A 144 -3.76 -17.91 -3.99
CA ALA A 144 -4.77 -17.00 -4.53
C ALA A 144 -6.19 -17.34 -4.07
N LYS A 145 -6.55 -18.64 -4.03
CA LYS A 145 -7.91 -19.08 -3.65
C LYS A 145 -8.20 -18.85 -2.17
N SER A 146 -7.25 -19.17 -1.28
CA SER A 146 -7.40 -18.92 0.16
C SER A 146 -7.45 -17.41 0.44
N PHE A 147 -6.62 -16.64 -0.23
CA PHE A 147 -6.57 -15.20 -0.06
C PHE A 147 -7.86 -14.49 -0.49
N GLU A 148 -8.44 -14.88 -1.63
CA GLU A 148 -9.75 -14.37 -2.05
C GLU A 148 -10.84 -14.66 -1.03
N LYS A 149 -10.87 -15.89 -0.48
CA LYS A 149 -11.83 -16.25 0.56
C LYS A 149 -11.66 -15.38 1.82
N GLU A 150 -10.43 -15.17 2.26
CA GLU A 150 -10.10 -14.31 3.40
C GLU A 150 -10.55 -12.87 3.18
N TYR A 151 -10.29 -12.32 2.00
CA TYR A 151 -10.73 -10.98 1.62
C TYR A 151 -12.26 -10.85 1.67
N GLN A 152 -13.01 -11.80 1.10
CA GLN A 152 -14.47 -11.78 1.14
C GLN A 152 -14.99 -11.89 2.57
N GLN A 153 -14.42 -12.74 3.40
CA GLN A 153 -14.81 -12.87 4.81
C GLN A 153 -14.65 -11.57 5.60
N LEU A 154 -13.54 -10.84 5.40
CA LEU A 154 -13.33 -9.56 6.07
C LEU A 154 -14.25 -8.47 5.52
N LYS A 155 -14.49 -8.45 4.21
CA LYS A 155 -15.43 -7.53 3.57
C LYS A 155 -16.86 -7.70 4.08
N GLU A 156 -17.35 -8.94 4.23
CA GLU A 156 -18.67 -9.26 4.80
C GLU A 156 -18.80 -8.83 6.27
N ARG A 157 -17.70 -8.83 7.01
CA ARG A 157 -17.66 -8.33 8.39
C ARG A 157 -17.59 -6.79 8.48
N GLY A 158 -17.55 -6.08 7.36
CA GLY A 158 -17.39 -4.62 7.33
C GLY A 158 -16.02 -4.14 7.80
N LEU A 159 -14.99 -4.96 7.63
CA LEU A 159 -13.62 -4.71 8.07
C LEU A 159 -12.69 -4.33 6.92
N SER A 160 -13.24 -3.95 5.77
CA SER A 160 -12.47 -3.52 4.58
C SER A 160 -12.59 -2.01 4.37
#